data_e345b8a2352421e628f69dd183331438
#
_entry.id   e345b8a2352421e628f69dd183331438
#
_cell.length_a   1.000
_cell.length_b   1.000
_cell.length_c   1.000
_cell.angle_alpha   90.00
_cell.angle_beta   90.00
_cell.angle_gamma   90.00
#
_symmetry.space_group_name_H-M   'P 1'
#
loop_
_entity.id
_entity.type
_entity.pdbx_description
1 polymer ?
#
loop_
_entity_poly.entity_id
_entity_poly.type
_entity_poly.pdbx_seq_one_letter_code
_entity_poly.pdbx_strand_id
1 'polypeptide(L)'
;MPFDAIEYINTPRWLTSRLGLERIRELLDRLGRPQDRLKFVHVAGTNGKGSTCAFTASILTEAGFKTGLFTSPYVETFHERIRVNGRNISDEDLTAATLRVRECAEAMEAEGGEHPTEFELMTAVALVHFAHVGCDIVVLEVGLGGRLDSTNVIAAPEVAAIVSIALDHTNLLGNTLAEIAHEKAGIVKEGSTVVSWPQEPSAMEVVEDAARRAGDKLVVPDFSMLSVGKVTRGAALLTRGTALEHEGHTPCSDSPRCAAELRAEHAPHAQELQVGVEGDSTCETASERGQHAPCSDSPRCAAELRAERVAPAQKLQVSSSIDAGFGGRMPRAVPHEPNVPSGTFVRAQDCLSMAYAHRTPMSQVESAVPMRQFSYRGREYATRLLGSYQPSNAAMAIEIAGALREHGWEIPNEAIARGIAETRWSARFEVLDQPAGMPTVVIDGGHNPQGAGVLADSLRDVFPGKRPVFLVGILADKDYRSMLRAVAPLASAFVCVTPPNPRALDAADLAETIREICDELGVRATVEIAGDFDGAVSAARRIAGSEGLICAFGSLYSIADVKAAFLRAADSNSLQS
;
A
#
# COMPACT_ATOMS: atom_id res chain seq x y z
N MET A 1 -31.55 -9.31 14.26
CA MET A 1 -30.99 -8.83 12.99
C MET A 1 -29.94 -9.84 12.55
N PRO A 2 -29.70 -10.05 11.26
CA PRO A 2 -28.56 -10.85 10.84
C PRO A 2 -27.27 -10.23 11.39
N PHE A 3 -26.24 -11.04 11.62
CA PHE A 3 -24.93 -10.57 12.11
C PHE A 3 -24.25 -9.72 11.03
N ASP A 4 -23.81 -8.51 11.40
CA ASP A 4 -23.03 -7.61 10.55
C ASP A 4 -21.55 -7.69 10.96
N ALA A 5 -20.75 -8.31 10.10
CA ALA A 5 -19.33 -8.52 10.33
C ALA A 5 -18.53 -7.20 10.39
N ILE A 6 -18.89 -6.26 9.51
CA ILE A 6 -18.21 -4.96 9.42
C ILE A 6 -18.55 -4.10 10.64
N GLU A 7 -19.82 -4.09 11.05
CA GLU A 7 -20.25 -3.39 12.27
C GLU A 7 -19.52 -3.96 13.50
N TYR A 8 -19.43 -5.29 13.62
CA TYR A 8 -18.74 -5.93 14.74
C TYR A 8 -17.25 -5.54 14.80
N ILE A 9 -16.54 -5.58 13.67
CA ILE A 9 -15.13 -5.22 13.60
C ILE A 9 -14.92 -3.74 13.91
N ASN A 10 -15.75 -2.86 13.34
CA ASN A 10 -15.60 -1.40 13.46
C ASN A 10 -16.21 -0.82 14.74
N THR A 11 -16.88 -1.62 15.58
CA THR A 11 -17.42 -1.14 16.85
C THR A 11 -16.26 -0.77 17.78
N PRO A 12 -16.04 0.52 18.10
CA PRO A 12 -14.91 0.94 18.87
C PRO A 12 -15.05 0.45 20.32
N ARG A 13 -14.16 -0.41 20.74
CA ARG A 13 -14.04 -0.86 22.15
C ARG A 13 -12.93 -0.12 22.91
N TRP A 14 -12.09 0.61 22.17
CA TRP A 14 -10.97 1.36 22.71
C TRP A 14 -10.99 2.79 22.18
N LEU A 15 -10.76 3.77 23.06
CA LEU A 15 -10.72 5.19 22.70
C LEU A 15 -9.40 5.60 22.01
N THR A 16 -8.37 4.78 22.09
CA THR A 16 -7.03 5.07 21.54
C THR A 16 -6.40 3.83 20.93
N SER A 17 -5.52 4.01 19.96
CA SER A 17 -4.67 2.93 19.43
C SER A 17 -3.83 2.32 20.56
N ARG A 18 -3.85 1.01 20.70
CA ARG A 18 -3.04 0.25 21.65
C ARG A 18 -2.02 -0.60 20.90
N LEU A 19 -0.77 -0.19 20.98
CA LEU A 19 0.35 -0.95 20.41
C LEU A 19 0.69 -2.13 21.31
N GLY A 20 1.09 -3.25 20.71
CA GLY A 20 1.48 -4.48 21.40
C GLY A 20 1.04 -5.70 20.60
N LEU A 21 1.69 -6.84 20.83
CA LEU A 21 1.42 -8.07 20.10
C LEU A 21 0.78 -9.15 20.98
N GLU A 22 0.62 -8.89 22.27
CA GLU A 22 0.17 -9.89 23.25
C GLU A 22 -1.25 -10.33 22.99
N ARG A 23 -2.18 -9.38 22.81
CA ARG A 23 -3.61 -9.65 22.55
C ARG A 23 -3.83 -10.41 21.25
N ILE A 24 -3.20 -9.94 20.16
CA ILE A 24 -3.36 -10.59 18.85
C ILE A 24 -2.72 -11.98 18.85
N ARG A 25 -1.61 -12.20 19.55
CA ARG A 25 -1.00 -13.53 19.72
C ARG A 25 -1.95 -14.48 20.44
N GLU A 26 -2.51 -14.05 21.57
CA GLU A 26 -3.49 -14.84 22.31
C GLU A 26 -4.70 -15.19 21.44
N LEU A 27 -5.25 -14.21 20.72
CA LEU A 27 -6.36 -14.43 19.79
C LEU A 27 -6.02 -15.49 18.73
N LEU A 28 -4.85 -15.36 18.11
CA LEU A 28 -4.41 -16.29 17.05
C LEU A 28 -4.09 -17.68 17.60
N ASP A 29 -3.56 -17.79 18.82
CA ASP A 29 -3.35 -19.09 19.49
C ASP A 29 -4.67 -19.81 19.71
N ARG A 30 -5.73 -19.12 20.16
CA ARG A 30 -7.09 -19.65 20.30
C ARG A 30 -7.72 -20.05 18.96
N LEU A 31 -7.36 -19.34 17.89
CA LEU A 31 -7.80 -19.64 16.51
C LEU A 31 -7.02 -20.81 15.87
N GLY A 32 -6.05 -21.40 16.58
CA GLY A 32 -5.22 -22.50 16.10
C GLY A 32 -4.09 -22.07 15.17
N ARG A 33 -3.56 -20.86 15.38
CA ARG A 33 -2.37 -20.29 14.71
C ARG A 33 -2.46 -20.36 13.17
N PRO A 34 -3.49 -19.74 12.55
CA PRO A 34 -3.67 -19.79 11.09
C PRO A 34 -2.46 -19.25 10.33
N GLN A 35 -1.76 -18.26 10.88
CA GLN A 35 -0.56 -17.63 10.29
C GLN A 35 0.60 -18.60 10.08
N ASP A 36 0.72 -19.68 10.88
CA ASP A 36 1.84 -20.62 10.76
C ASP A 36 1.75 -21.53 9.52
N ARG A 37 0.61 -21.51 8.83
CA ARG A 37 0.37 -22.27 7.59
C ARG A 37 0.60 -21.44 6.32
N LEU A 38 0.96 -20.17 6.47
CA LEU A 38 1.06 -19.22 5.39
C LEU A 38 2.51 -18.75 5.21
N LYS A 39 2.83 -18.36 3.99
CA LYS A 39 4.07 -17.67 3.64
C LYS A 39 3.78 -16.21 3.37
N PHE A 40 4.75 -15.32 3.63
CA PHE A 40 4.48 -13.89 3.61
C PHE A 40 5.53 -13.10 2.85
N VAL A 41 5.07 -12.05 2.13
CA VAL A 41 5.82 -10.84 1.85
C VAL A 41 5.27 -9.77 2.78
N HIS A 42 6.07 -9.22 3.68
CA HIS A 42 5.65 -8.24 4.68
C HIS A 42 6.17 -6.86 4.31
N VAL A 43 5.29 -5.87 4.16
CA VAL A 43 5.63 -4.56 3.58
C VAL A 43 5.37 -3.44 4.58
N ALA A 44 6.44 -2.75 5.01
CA ALA A 44 6.38 -1.56 5.85
C ALA A 44 6.89 -0.32 5.06
N GLY A 45 6.64 0.86 5.58
CA GLY A 45 7.05 2.14 5.00
C GLY A 45 6.08 3.26 5.31
N THR A 46 6.34 4.45 4.82
CA THR A 46 5.41 5.59 4.93
C THR A 46 4.54 5.68 3.68
N ASN A 47 5.14 5.91 2.53
CA ASN A 47 4.44 6.03 1.26
C ASN A 47 4.82 4.89 0.31
N GLY A 48 3.87 4.46 -0.54
CA GLY A 48 4.10 3.41 -1.54
C GLY A 48 3.75 1.98 -1.09
N LYS A 49 3.45 1.73 0.20
CA LYS A 49 3.12 0.38 0.71
C LYS A 49 2.05 -0.32 -0.14
N GLY A 50 0.84 0.23 -0.18
CA GLY A 50 -0.29 -0.37 -0.90
C GLY A 50 -0.02 -0.59 -2.40
N SER A 51 0.66 0.36 -3.09
CA SER A 51 1.03 0.19 -4.51
C SER A 51 2.06 -0.94 -4.70
N THR A 52 3.09 -1.01 -3.85
CA THR A 52 4.08 -2.10 -3.88
C THR A 52 3.42 -3.45 -3.59
N CYS A 53 2.53 -3.50 -2.58
CA CYS A 53 1.73 -4.70 -2.28
C CYS A 53 0.88 -5.13 -3.47
N ALA A 54 0.20 -4.17 -4.13
CA ALA A 54 -0.65 -4.45 -5.28
C ALA A 54 0.16 -5.00 -6.48
N PHE A 55 1.31 -4.38 -6.81
CA PHE A 55 2.22 -4.90 -7.83
C PHE A 55 2.72 -6.30 -7.50
N THR A 56 3.18 -6.50 -6.26
CA THR A 56 3.71 -7.79 -5.81
C THR A 56 2.64 -8.89 -5.86
N ALA A 57 1.44 -8.61 -5.35
CA ALA A 57 0.33 -9.57 -5.38
C ALA A 57 -0.11 -9.89 -6.81
N SER A 58 -0.15 -8.90 -7.71
CA SER A 58 -0.47 -9.11 -9.12
C SER A 58 0.59 -9.97 -9.82
N ILE A 59 1.88 -9.71 -9.59
CA ILE A 59 2.98 -10.53 -10.13
C ILE A 59 2.87 -11.98 -9.67
N LEU A 60 2.62 -12.21 -8.38
CA LEU A 60 2.48 -13.56 -7.82
C LEU A 60 1.25 -14.29 -8.38
N THR A 61 0.14 -13.58 -8.53
CA THR A 61 -1.08 -14.13 -9.15
C THR A 61 -0.84 -14.53 -10.62
N GLU A 62 -0.14 -13.69 -11.39
CA GLU A 62 0.25 -13.97 -12.79
C GLU A 62 1.30 -15.09 -12.90
N ALA A 63 2.07 -15.33 -11.85
CA ALA A 63 2.97 -16.49 -11.76
C ALA A 63 2.23 -17.80 -11.42
N GLY A 64 0.92 -17.74 -11.13
CA GLY A 64 0.07 -18.90 -10.88
C GLY A 64 -0.12 -19.24 -9.41
N PHE A 65 0.41 -18.45 -8.48
CA PHE A 65 0.23 -18.68 -7.05
C PHE A 65 -1.13 -18.19 -6.55
N LYS A 66 -1.74 -18.91 -5.63
CA LYS A 66 -2.91 -18.44 -4.90
C LYS A 66 -2.49 -17.38 -3.89
N THR A 67 -2.62 -16.14 -4.28
CA THR A 67 -2.04 -15.00 -3.58
C THR A 67 -3.07 -14.27 -2.73
N GLY A 68 -2.84 -14.21 -1.42
CA GLY A 68 -3.55 -13.33 -0.51
C GLY A 68 -2.96 -11.92 -0.55
N LEU A 69 -3.81 -10.91 -0.38
CA LEU A 69 -3.40 -9.51 -0.22
C LEU A 69 -4.17 -8.89 0.93
N PHE A 70 -3.45 -8.38 1.93
CA PHE A 70 -4.00 -7.61 3.04
C PHE A 70 -3.49 -6.18 2.99
N THR A 71 -4.41 -5.20 3.00
CA THR A 71 -4.07 -3.78 2.88
C THR A 71 -4.90 -2.89 3.80
N SER A 72 -4.35 -1.72 4.15
CA SER A 72 -5.02 -0.73 5.00
C SER A 72 -4.56 0.70 4.70
N PRO A 73 -5.49 1.69 4.83
CA PRO A 73 -6.92 1.53 4.95
C PRO A 73 -7.58 1.10 3.63
N TYR A 74 -8.86 0.75 3.65
CA TYR A 74 -9.64 0.60 2.42
C TYR A 74 -9.98 1.98 1.82
N VAL A 75 -10.30 2.00 0.53
CA VAL A 75 -10.62 3.22 -0.21
C VAL A 75 -12.11 3.34 -0.50
N GLU A 76 -12.72 2.30 -1.03
CA GLU A 76 -14.13 2.29 -1.44
C GLU A 76 -14.97 1.37 -0.55
N THR A 77 -14.53 0.14 -0.33
CA THR A 77 -15.26 -0.85 0.47
C THR A 77 -14.35 -1.55 1.47
N PHE A 78 -14.91 -1.94 2.60
CA PHE A 78 -14.17 -2.68 3.64
C PHE A 78 -13.52 -3.96 3.10
N HIS A 79 -14.17 -4.65 2.16
CA HIS A 79 -13.73 -5.90 1.56
C HIS A 79 -12.38 -5.80 0.81
N GLU A 80 -12.00 -4.60 0.38
CA GLU A 80 -10.70 -4.36 -0.28
C GLU A 80 -9.51 -4.70 0.59
N ARG A 81 -9.70 -4.69 1.90
CA ARG A 81 -8.65 -5.04 2.87
C ARG A 81 -8.17 -6.47 2.73
N ILE A 82 -9.02 -7.37 2.24
CA ILE A 82 -8.77 -8.82 2.16
C ILE A 82 -9.09 -9.28 0.73
N ARG A 83 -8.06 -9.59 -0.04
CA ARG A 83 -8.21 -10.05 -1.42
C ARG A 83 -7.51 -11.39 -1.63
N VAL A 84 -8.05 -12.21 -2.52
CA VAL A 84 -7.41 -13.44 -3.01
C VAL A 84 -7.42 -13.41 -4.53
N ASN A 85 -6.24 -13.50 -5.16
CA ASN A 85 -6.08 -13.39 -6.62
C ASN A 85 -6.81 -12.16 -7.20
N GLY A 86 -6.63 -10.99 -6.55
CA GLY A 86 -7.21 -9.72 -6.97
C GLY A 86 -8.71 -9.55 -6.70
N ARG A 87 -9.42 -10.55 -6.17
CA ARG A 87 -10.84 -10.48 -5.82
C ARG A 87 -11.01 -10.20 -4.33
N ASN A 88 -11.88 -9.27 -4.02
CA ASN A 88 -12.25 -8.96 -2.64
C ASN A 88 -12.91 -10.19 -1.98
N ILE A 89 -12.74 -10.34 -0.66
CA ILE A 89 -13.47 -11.32 0.14
C ILE A 89 -14.98 -11.14 -0.03
N SER A 90 -15.74 -12.24 -0.12
CA SER A 90 -17.21 -12.19 -0.18
C SER A 90 -17.83 -11.86 1.18
N ASP A 91 -19.10 -11.42 1.19
CA ASP A 91 -19.85 -11.18 2.43
C ASP A 91 -19.98 -12.46 3.25
N GLU A 92 -20.17 -13.61 2.60
CA GLU A 92 -20.29 -14.90 3.23
C GLU A 92 -18.98 -15.31 3.92
N ASP A 93 -17.85 -15.19 3.21
CA ASP A 93 -16.53 -15.54 3.75
C ASP A 93 -16.09 -14.58 4.86
N LEU A 94 -16.36 -13.27 4.69
CA LEU A 94 -16.10 -12.25 5.70
C LEU A 94 -16.90 -12.56 6.97
N THR A 95 -18.18 -12.85 6.83
CA THR A 95 -19.07 -13.21 7.94
C THR A 95 -18.60 -14.48 8.64
N ALA A 96 -18.28 -15.54 7.90
CA ALA A 96 -17.82 -16.80 8.46
C ALA A 96 -16.50 -16.65 9.23
N ALA A 97 -15.52 -15.95 8.66
CA ALA A 97 -14.25 -15.67 9.32
C ALA A 97 -14.43 -14.80 10.56
N THR A 98 -15.27 -13.75 10.47
CA THR A 98 -15.53 -12.85 11.60
C THR A 98 -16.25 -13.54 12.75
N LEU A 99 -17.23 -14.41 12.49
CA LEU A 99 -17.91 -15.18 13.54
C LEU A 99 -16.93 -16.06 14.32
N ARG A 100 -16.00 -16.71 13.63
CA ARG A 100 -14.96 -17.53 14.25
C ARG A 100 -14.00 -16.71 15.11
N VAL A 101 -13.57 -15.53 14.62
CA VAL A 101 -12.71 -14.60 15.37
C VAL A 101 -13.45 -14.05 16.58
N ARG A 102 -14.71 -13.67 16.42
CA ARG A 102 -15.59 -13.17 17.47
C ARG A 102 -15.71 -14.15 18.64
N GLU A 103 -15.97 -15.43 18.36
CA GLU A 103 -16.08 -16.46 19.39
C GLU A 103 -14.84 -16.50 20.30
N CYS A 104 -13.64 -16.43 19.71
CA CYS A 104 -12.39 -16.41 20.46
C CYS A 104 -12.17 -15.09 21.21
N ALA A 105 -12.50 -13.94 20.58
CA ALA A 105 -12.33 -12.62 21.18
C ALA A 105 -13.26 -12.41 22.39
N GLU A 106 -14.52 -12.82 22.30
CA GLU A 106 -15.49 -12.78 23.40
C GLU A 106 -15.10 -13.74 24.54
N ALA A 107 -14.52 -14.92 24.22
CA ALA A 107 -14.00 -15.83 25.23
C ALA A 107 -12.80 -15.23 25.98
N MET A 108 -11.89 -14.52 25.30
CA MET A 108 -10.79 -13.78 25.95
C MET A 108 -11.32 -12.77 26.97
N GLU A 109 -12.31 -11.98 26.57
CA GLU A 109 -12.92 -10.97 27.44
C GLU A 109 -13.65 -11.60 28.63
N ALA A 110 -14.40 -12.69 28.42
CA ALA A 110 -15.13 -13.42 29.46
C ALA A 110 -14.19 -14.04 30.52
N GLU A 111 -12.98 -14.40 30.13
CA GLU A 111 -11.92 -14.92 31.01
C GLU A 111 -11.12 -13.81 31.72
N GLY A 112 -11.48 -12.54 31.51
CA GLY A 112 -10.86 -11.38 32.15
C GLY A 112 -9.67 -10.80 31.38
N GLY A 113 -9.45 -11.24 30.13
CA GLY A 113 -8.49 -10.66 29.19
C GLY A 113 -8.99 -9.35 28.57
N GLU A 114 -8.13 -8.69 27.82
CA GLU A 114 -8.50 -7.49 27.05
C GLU A 114 -9.11 -7.91 25.70
N HIS A 115 -10.25 -7.30 25.33
CA HIS A 115 -10.82 -7.49 23.98
C HIS A 115 -9.85 -6.95 22.91
N PRO A 116 -9.62 -7.67 21.80
CA PRO A 116 -8.79 -7.19 20.70
C PRO A 116 -9.28 -5.87 20.09
N THR A 117 -8.35 -5.07 19.59
CA THR A 117 -8.66 -3.83 18.87
C THR A 117 -9.26 -4.11 17.49
N GLU A 118 -9.87 -3.10 16.86
CA GLU A 118 -10.39 -3.17 15.47
C GLU A 118 -9.34 -3.75 14.49
N PHE A 119 -8.11 -3.24 14.54
CA PHE A 119 -7.06 -3.67 13.61
C PHE A 119 -6.57 -5.10 13.92
N GLU A 120 -6.53 -5.51 15.18
CA GLU A 120 -6.22 -6.89 15.58
C GLU A 120 -7.30 -7.87 15.12
N LEU A 121 -8.59 -7.52 15.30
CA LEU A 121 -9.71 -8.32 14.80
C LEU A 121 -9.62 -8.52 13.28
N MET A 122 -9.43 -7.42 12.55
CA MET A 122 -9.35 -7.43 11.10
C MET A 122 -8.14 -8.24 10.60
N THR A 123 -6.98 -8.12 11.25
CA THR A 123 -5.78 -8.91 10.94
C THR A 123 -6.05 -10.40 11.17
N ALA A 124 -6.70 -10.76 12.29
CA ALA A 124 -7.06 -12.14 12.59
C ALA A 124 -8.07 -12.70 11.57
N VAL A 125 -9.10 -11.94 11.19
CA VAL A 125 -10.08 -12.32 10.15
C VAL A 125 -9.38 -12.60 8.82
N ALA A 126 -8.45 -11.74 8.41
CA ALA A 126 -7.69 -11.93 7.17
C ALA A 126 -6.85 -13.21 7.22
N LEU A 127 -6.09 -13.45 8.29
CA LEU A 127 -5.26 -14.64 8.45
C LEU A 127 -6.09 -15.93 8.50
N VAL A 128 -7.25 -15.93 9.16
CA VAL A 128 -8.20 -17.05 9.18
C VAL A 128 -8.71 -17.33 7.78
N HIS A 129 -9.12 -16.30 7.03
CA HIS A 129 -9.61 -16.45 5.66
C HIS A 129 -8.52 -17.00 4.73
N PHE A 130 -7.32 -16.39 4.70
CA PHE A 130 -6.22 -16.82 3.84
C PHE A 130 -5.80 -18.28 4.10
N ALA A 131 -5.74 -18.69 5.38
CA ALA A 131 -5.45 -20.07 5.75
C ALA A 131 -6.58 -21.03 5.39
N HIS A 132 -7.84 -20.58 5.50
CA HIS A 132 -9.01 -21.38 5.12
C HIS A 132 -9.07 -21.67 3.62
N VAL A 133 -8.85 -20.64 2.80
CA VAL A 133 -8.86 -20.81 1.34
C VAL A 133 -7.55 -21.41 0.80
N GLY A 134 -6.52 -21.56 1.64
CA GLY A 134 -5.23 -22.17 1.27
C GLY A 134 -4.44 -21.28 0.31
N CYS A 135 -4.13 -20.02 0.72
CA CYS A 135 -3.20 -19.18 -0.01
C CYS A 135 -1.78 -19.76 0.05
N ASP A 136 -1.06 -19.77 -1.07
CA ASP A 136 0.34 -20.17 -1.15
C ASP A 136 1.24 -19.13 -0.49
N ILE A 137 0.91 -17.85 -0.73
CA ILE A 137 1.65 -16.69 -0.21
C ILE A 137 0.69 -15.52 0.04
N VAL A 138 0.98 -14.72 1.06
CA VAL A 138 0.23 -13.52 1.42
C VAL A 138 1.14 -12.30 1.36
N VAL A 139 0.73 -11.29 0.60
CA VAL A 139 1.33 -9.96 0.64
C VAL A 139 0.61 -9.16 1.73
N LEU A 140 1.35 -8.81 2.78
CA LEU A 140 0.82 -8.29 4.04
C LEU A 140 1.31 -6.86 4.24
N GLU A 141 0.43 -5.86 4.13
CA GLU A 141 0.74 -4.46 4.38
C GLU A 141 0.68 -4.15 5.88
N VAL A 142 1.72 -3.54 6.42
CA VAL A 142 1.77 -2.99 7.79
C VAL A 142 0.79 -1.83 7.92
N GLY A 143 -0.04 -1.83 8.96
CA GLY A 143 -0.95 -0.74 9.24
C GLY A 143 -0.23 0.50 9.76
N LEU A 144 0.53 0.37 10.84
CA LEU A 144 1.24 1.47 11.49
C LEU A 144 2.58 1.02 12.07
N GLY A 145 3.65 1.74 11.72
CA GLY A 145 4.98 1.43 12.23
C GLY A 145 5.53 0.15 11.59
N GLY A 146 5.57 -0.93 12.35
CA GLY A 146 6.01 -2.26 11.94
C GLY A 146 6.26 -3.16 13.15
N ARG A 147 7.16 -2.79 14.04
CA ARG A 147 7.63 -3.60 15.18
C ARG A 147 6.49 -4.10 16.07
N LEU A 148 5.54 -3.24 16.39
CA LEU A 148 4.38 -3.52 17.24
C LEU A 148 3.05 -3.54 16.48
N ASP A 149 3.11 -3.58 15.16
CA ASP A 149 1.91 -3.69 14.32
C ASP A 149 1.32 -5.09 14.41
N SER A 150 0.00 -5.20 14.40
CA SER A 150 -0.71 -6.48 14.52
C SER A 150 -0.31 -7.48 13.43
N THR A 151 0.11 -7.00 12.25
CA THR A 151 0.60 -7.86 11.16
C THR A 151 1.93 -8.53 11.49
N ASN A 152 2.70 -8.01 12.46
CA ASN A 152 4.02 -8.53 12.82
C ASN A 152 4.00 -9.76 13.75
N VAL A 153 2.83 -10.39 13.93
CA VAL A 153 2.66 -11.66 14.66
C VAL A 153 3.14 -12.89 13.87
N ILE A 154 3.41 -12.73 12.59
CA ILE A 154 3.90 -13.79 11.71
C ILE A 154 5.32 -14.22 12.06
N ALA A 155 5.72 -15.42 11.64
CA ALA A 155 7.12 -15.85 11.63
C ALA A 155 7.96 -14.98 10.68
N ALA A 156 9.23 -15.37 10.42
CA ALA A 156 10.03 -14.69 9.42
C ALA A 156 9.32 -14.72 8.05
N PRO A 157 9.07 -13.55 7.41
CA PRO A 157 8.53 -13.55 6.06
C PRO A 157 9.58 -14.02 5.06
N GLU A 158 9.18 -14.50 3.89
CA GLU A 158 10.10 -14.78 2.77
C GLU A 158 10.86 -13.49 2.38
N VAL A 159 10.13 -12.37 2.34
CA VAL A 159 10.69 -11.04 2.09
C VAL A 159 10.10 -10.02 3.05
N ALA A 160 10.98 -9.28 3.74
CA ALA A 160 10.65 -8.08 4.50
C ALA A 160 10.95 -6.84 3.64
N ALA A 161 9.91 -6.15 3.15
CA ALA A 161 10.07 -5.00 2.28
C ALA A 161 9.85 -3.69 3.02
N ILE A 162 10.79 -2.75 2.91
CA ILE A 162 10.70 -1.41 3.51
C ILE A 162 10.66 -0.39 2.37
N VAL A 163 9.47 0.11 2.05
CA VAL A 163 9.30 1.16 1.04
C VAL A 163 9.69 2.54 1.59
N SER A 164 9.47 3.61 0.83
CA SER A 164 9.89 4.98 1.22
C SER A 164 9.46 5.35 2.64
N ILE A 165 10.43 5.85 3.43
CA ILE A 165 10.25 6.38 4.78
C ILE A 165 10.22 7.90 4.72
N ALA A 166 9.24 8.51 5.40
CA ALA A 166 9.09 9.94 5.58
C ALA A 166 8.51 10.24 6.97
N LEU A 167 8.53 11.51 7.37
CA LEU A 167 7.88 11.95 8.60
C LEU A 167 6.36 11.81 8.46
N ASP A 168 5.78 10.92 9.24
CA ASP A 168 4.34 10.73 9.38
C ASP A 168 4.08 10.04 10.73
N HIS A 169 2.91 10.24 11.32
CA HIS A 169 2.54 9.68 12.61
C HIS A 169 3.60 9.94 13.72
N THR A 170 4.21 11.12 13.70
CA THR A 170 5.35 11.46 14.57
C THR A 170 5.03 11.35 16.06
N ASN A 171 3.78 11.57 16.46
CA ASN A 171 3.32 11.39 17.84
C ASN A 171 3.41 9.93 18.36
N LEU A 172 3.51 8.95 17.47
CA LEU A 172 3.52 7.51 17.79
C LEU A 172 4.83 6.83 17.41
N LEU A 173 5.47 7.26 16.31
CA LEU A 173 6.61 6.56 15.72
C LEU A 173 7.95 7.28 15.95
N GLY A 174 7.92 8.51 16.48
CA GLY A 174 9.11 9.33 16.68
C GLY A 174 9.19 10.53 15.76
N ASN A 175 10.08 11.46 16.09
CA ASN A 175 10.20 12.77 15.45
C ASN A 175 11.34 12.84 14.41
N THR A 176 12.09 11.74 14.24
CA THR A 176 13.20 11.64 13.29
C THR A 176 13.00 10.47 12.33
N LEU A 177 13.64 10.55 11.15
CA LEU A 177 13.59 9.46 10.18
C LEU A 177 14.20 8.16 10.74
N ALA A 178 15.24 8.26 11.57
CA ALA A 178 15.87 7.12 12.22
C ALA A 178 14.92 6.41 13.21
N GLU A 179 14.18 7.15 14.04
CA GLU A 179 13.18 6.59 14.96
C GLU A 179 12.05 5.88 14.19
N ILE A 180 11.52 6.53 13.14
CA ILE A 180 10.49 5.95 12.29
C ILE A 180 11.03 4.71 11.55
N ALA A 181 12.28 4.75 11.07
CA ALA A 181 12.94 3.60 10.45
C ALA A 181 13.09 2.43 11.43
N HIS A 182 13.42 2.70 12.69
CA HIS A 182 13.52 1.68 13.74
C HIS A 182 12.20 0.92 13.93
N GLU A 183 11.08 1.64 14.01
CA GLU A 183 9.77 1.01 14.13
C GLU A 183 9.42 0.17 12.88
N LYS A 184 9.75 0.67 11.69
CA LYS A 184 9.46 -0.03 10.42
C LYS A 184 10.38 -1.24 10.21
N ALA A 185 11.66 -1.12 10.52
CA ALA A 185 12.64 -2.21 10.44
C ALA A 185 12.37 -3.36 11.42
N GLY A 186 11.45 -3.15 12.39
CA GLY A 186 11.00 -4.22 13.30
C GLY A 186 10.26 -5.38 12.62
N ILE A 187 9.97 -5.30 11.31
CA ILE A 187 9.45 -6.43 10.53
C ILE A 187 10.55 -7.39 10.02
N VAL A 188 11.81 -6.99 10.09
CA VAL A 188 12.96 -7.81 9.69
C VAL A 188 13.18 -8.90 10.73
N LYS A 189 13.26 -10.15 10.28
CA LYS A 189 13.44 -11.35 11.12
C LYS A 189 14.41 -12.31 10.44
N GLU A 190 15.21 -12.98 11.23
CA GLU A 190 16.18 -13.98 10.76
C GLU A 190 15.56 -14.99 9.79
N GLY A 191 16.17 -15.16 8.61
CA GLY A 191 15.72 -16.02 7.53
C GLY A 191 14.91 -15.34 6.45
N SER A 192 14.73 -14.00 6.53
CA SER A 192 14.10 -13.19 5.49
C SER A 192 15.14 -12.71 4.46
N THR A 193 14.68 -12.25 3.29
CA THR A 193 15.44 -11.29 2.49
C THR A 193 14.85 -9.90 2.69
N VAL A 194 15.70 -8.91 3.01
CA VAL A 194 15.27 -7.52 3.17
C VAL A 194 15.35 -6.80 1.83
N VAL A 195 14.25 -6.20 1.39
CA VAL A 195 14.22 -5.32 0.20
C VAL A 195 13.88 -3.91 0.67
N SER A 196 14.80 -2.96 0.56
CA SER A 196 14.59 -1.60 1.04
C SER A 196 14.67 -0.58 -0.09
N TRP A 197 13.71 0.34 -0.12
CA TRP A 197 13.87 1.60 -0.86
C TRP A 197 15.21 2.27 -0.47
N PRO A 198 15.92 2.95 -1.40
CA PRO A 198 17.07 3.77 -1.04
C PRO A 198 16.61 4.95 -0.16
N GLN A 199 16.84 4.81 1.14
CA GLN A 199 16.39 5.77 2.15
C GLN A 199 17.38 6.93 2.30
N GLU A 200 16.94 7.98 3.02
CA GLU A 200 17.86 8.97 3.56
C GLU A 200 18.91 8.31 4.48
N PRO A 201 20.16 8.80 4.54
CA PRO A 201 21.26 8.11 5.22
C PRO A 201 20.95 7.64 6.65
N SER A 202 20.30 8.49 7.45
CA SER A 202 19.96 8.17 8.84
C SER A 202 18.93 7.04 8.98
N ALA A 203 18.02 6.91 8.03
CA ALA A 203 17.05 5.82 7.98
C ALA A 203 17.67 4.55 7.36
N MET A 204 18.55 4.70 6.37
CA MET A 204 19.22 3.59 5.72
C MET A 204 20.14 2.84 6.69
N GLU A 205 20.91 3.57 7.51
CA GLU A 205 21.77 2.97 8.55
C GLU A 205 20.98 2.05 9.48
N VAL A 206 19.76 2.46 9.88
CA VAL A 206 18.88 1.65 10.74
C VAL A 206 18.43 0.36 10.04
N VAL A 207 18.09 0.44 8.75
CA VAL A 207 17.65 -0.71 7.97
C VAL A 207 18.82 -1.69 7.73
N GLU A 208 19.99 -1.18 7.38
CA GLU A 208 21.22 -1.97 7.22
C GLU A 208 21.58 -2.69 8.51
N ASP A 209 21.44 -1.99 9.65
CA ASP A 209 21.74 -2.55 10.95
C ASP A 209 20.74 -3.64 11.36
N ALA A 210 19.46 -3.47 11.02
CA ALA A 210 18.43 -4.49 11.24
C ALA A 210 18.70 -5.75 10.40
N ALA A 211 18.99 -5.59 9.11
CA ALA A 211 19.35 -6.71 8.23
C ALA A 211 20.61 -7.44 8.70
N ARG A 212 21.65 -6.68 9.09
CA ARG A 212 22.90 -7.23 9.61
C ARG A 212 22.69 -8.02 10.92
N ARG A 213 21.88 -7.51 11.84
CA ARG A 213 21.56 -8.22 13.10
C ARG A 213 20.78 -9.50 12.88
N ALA A 214 19.88 -9.52 11.90
CA ALA A 214 19.14 -10.71 11.50
C ALA A 214 20.00 -11.69 10.68
N GLY A 215 21.16 -11.28 10.19
CA GLY A 215 21.97 -12.09 9.26
C GLY A 215 21.38 -12.19 7.87
N ASP A 216 20.44 -11.30 7.53
CA ASP A 216 19.66 -11.32 6.31
C ASP A 216 20.36 -10.56 5.16
N LYS A 217 20.11 -11.02 3.94
CA LYS A 217 20.53 -10.31 2.72
C LYS A 217 19.71 -9.03 2.58
N LEU A 218 20.38 -7.91 2.31
CA LEU A 218 19.75 -6.64 1.97
C LEU A 218 19.87 -6.37 0.47
N VAL A 219 18.73 -6.09 -0.16
CA VAL A 219 18.61 -5.69 -1.57
C VAL A 219 18.07 -4.26 -1.61
N VAL A 220 18.76 -3.38 -2.31
CA VAL A 220 18.34 -1.99 -2.53
C VAL A 220 18.19 -1.78 -4.04
N PRO A 221 17.01 -1.39 -4.54
CA PRO A 221 16.81 -1.06 -5.95
C PRO A 221 17.76 0.04 -6.41
N ASP A 222 18.44 -0.18 -7.52
CA ASP A 222 19.23 0.86 -8.17
C ASP A 222 18.34 1.68 -9.12
N PHE A 223 17.82 2.79 -8.64
CA PHE A 223 16.98 3.67 -9.45
C PHE A 223 17.72 4.44 -10.54
N SER A 224 19.06 4.40 -10.60
CA SER A 224 19.80 4.89 -11.75
C SER A 224 19.54 4.04 -13.01
N MET A 225 19.12 2.78 -12.82
CA MET A 225 18.71 1.87 -13.88
C MET A 225 17.22 1.98 -14.23
N LEU A 226 16.47 2.91 -13.60
CA LEU A 226 15.07 3.17 -13.88
C LEU A 226 14.94 4.34 -14.86
N SER A 227 14.35 4.09 -16.03
CA SER A 227 13.98 5.14 -16.97
C SER A 227 12.47 5.23 -17.07
N VAL A 228 11.91 6.41 -16.78
CA VAL A 228 10.47 6.63 -16.81
C VAL A 228 10.09 7.25 -18.14
N GLY A 229 9.30 6.52 -18.92
CA GLY A 229 8.78 6.93 -20.20
C GLY A 229 7.49 7.75 -20.10
N LYS A 230 6.97 8.18 -21.24
CA LYS A 230 5.72 8.95 -21.33
C LYS A 230 4.51 8.04 -21.11
N VAL A 231 3.40 8.65 -20.70
CA VAL A 231 2.08 8.00 -20.73
C VAL A 231 1.61 7.92 -22.18
N THR A 232 1.37 6.72 -22.67
CA THR A 232 0.85 6.47 -24.02
C THR A 232 -0.58 5.95 -23.94
N ARG A 233 -1.45 6.36 -24.88
CA ARG A 233 -2.74 5.69 -25.09
C ARG A 233 -2.44 4.41 -25.89
N GLY A 234 -2.73 3.25 -25.29
CA GLY A 234 -2.18 1.98 -25.67
C GLY A 234 -2.38 1.55 -27.12
N ALA A 235 -1.28 1.07 -27.72
CA ALA A 235 -1.32 -0.08 -28.61
C ALA A 235 -0.85 -1.27 -27.75
N ALA A 236 -1.55 -2.40 -27.83
CA ALA A 236 -1.26 -3.60 -27.06
C ALA A 236 0.21 -4.01 -27.24
N LEU A 237 1.01 -3.89 -26.17
CA LEU A 237 2.36 -4.46 -26.08
C LEU A 237 2.25 -5.88 -25.50
N LEU A 238 1.54 -6.73 -26.24
CA LEU A 238 1.65 -8.17 -26.07
C LEU A 238 2.25 -8.73 -27.35
N THR A 239 3.43 -9.32 -27.22
CA THR A 239 4.21 -10.07 -28.23
C THR A 239 5.00 -9.24 -29.23
N ARG A 240 6.19 -8.79 -28.85
CA ARG A 240 7.38 -8.90 -29.70
C ARG A 240 8.46 -9.60 -28.91
N GLY A 241 8.41 -10.93 -28.93
CA GLY A 241 9.59 -11.73 -28.79
C GLY A 241 10.55 -11.30 -29.92
N THR A 242 11.76 -10.93 -29.55
CA THR A 242 12.83 -10.64 -30.49
C THR A 242 13.03 -11.85 -31.41
N ALA A 243 12.45 -11.78 -32.60
CA ALA A 243 12.91 -12.59 -33.72
C ALA A 243 14.27 -12.00 -34.13
N LEU A 244 15.31 -12.77 -33.92
CA LEU A 244 16.61 -12.56 -34.56
C LEU A 244 16.38 -12.46 -36.08
N GLU A 245 16.76 -11.33 -36.64
CA GLU A 245 16.83 -11.12 -38.07
C GLU A 245 17.86 -12.11 -38.65
N HIS A 246 17.38 -13.12 -39.39
CA HIS A 246 18.15 -13.79 -40.41
C HIS A 246 17.76 -13.18 -41.77
N GLU A 247 18.72 -12.48 -42.34
CA GLU A 247 18.67 -12.01 -43.71
C GLU A 247 18.53 -13.16 -44.73
N GLY A 248 17.64 -12.97 -45.67
CA GLY A 248 17.76 -13.38 -47.04
C GLY A 248 17.46 -14.84 -47.39
N HIS A 249 16.26 -15.08 -47.91
CA HIS A 249 16.07 -15.77 -49.18
C HIS A 249 14.65 -15.56 -49.72
N THR A 250 14.60 -15.21 -51.01
CA THR A 250 13.44 -15.03 -51.90
C THR A 250 12.54 -16.27 -52.00
N PRO A 251 11.25 -16.10 -52.28
CA PRO A 251 10.29 -17.20 -52.34
C PRO A 251 10.36 -17.97 -53.65
N CYS A 252 10.27 -19.29 -53.58
CA CYS A 252 9.96 -20.14 -54.71
C CYS A 252 8.59 -20.78 -54.50
N SER A 253 7.75 -20.61 -55.53
CA SER A 253 6.40 -21.12 -55.65
C SER A 253 6.39 -22.63 -55.98
N ASP A 254 5.24 -23.26 -55.65
CA ASP A 254 4.60 -24.44 -56.24
C ASP A 254 4.80 -25.83 -55.66
N SER A 255 3.70 -26.24 -55.09
CA SER A 255 2.98 -27.54 -55.23
C SER A 255 3.35 -28.76 -54.41
N PRO A 256 2.37 -29.64 -54.18
CA PRO A 256 2.24 -30.48 -53.01
C PRO A 256 2.60 -31.95 -53.31
N ARG A 257 3.06 -32.64 -52.27
CA ARG A 257 2.95 -34.10 -52.05
C ARG A 257 4.09 -34.62 -51.17
N CYS A 258 3.80 -35.12 -50.01
CA CYS A 258 3.85 -36.52 -49.59
C CYS A 258 3.72 -36.60 -48.10
N ALA A 259 2.68 -37.23 -47.69
CA ALA A 259 2.52 -37.83 -46.38
C ALA A 259 3.31 -39.14 -46.34
N ALA A 260 3.61 -39.56 -45.13
CA ALA A 260 3.80 -40.93 -44.67
C ALA A 260 5.22 -41.35 -44.26
N GLU A 261 5.21 -41.89 -43.04
CA GLU A 261 6.06 -42.95 -42.52
C GLU A 261 7.50 -42.61 -42.11
N LEU A 262 7.81 -42.66 -40.83
CA LEU A 262 8.29 -43.90 -40.23
C LEU A 262 8.43 -43.77 -38.70
N ARG A 263 7.94 -44.74 -38.03
CA ARG A 263 8.07 -45.03 -36.61
C ARG A 263 9.41 -45.74 -36.34
N ALA A 264 9.82 -45.59 -35.08
CA ALA A 264 10.50 -46.58 -34.23
C ALA A 264 12.03 -46.77 -34.37
N GLU A 265 12.61 -46.70 -33.23
CA GLU A 265 13.41 -47.72 -32.56
C GLU A 265 14.77 -47.27 -32.00
N HIS A 266 14.90 -47.56 -30.73
CA HIS A 266 16.01 -48.03 -29.90
C HIS A 266 17.02 -47.04 -29.26
N ALA A 267 16.95 -46.96 -27.94
CA ALA A 267 18.05 -46.88 -26.98
C ALA A 267 18.73 -48.29 -26.87
N PRO A 268 19.78 -48.54 -26.11
CA PRO A 268 20.73 -47.71 -25.37
C PRO A 268 22.22 -48.15 -25.61
N HIS A 269 23.22 -47.45 -25.05
CA HIS A 269 24.36 -48.09 -24.39
C HIS A 269 25.25 -47.07 -23.62
N ALA A 270 25.43 -47.40 -22.35
CA ALA A 270 26.45 -46.90 -21.47
C ALA A 270 27.83 -47.45 -21.86
N GLN A 271 28.86 -46.67 -21.66
CA GLN A 271 30.19 -47.20 -21.24
C GLN A 271 31.03 -46.09 -20.59
N GLU A 272 31.41 -46.42 -19.36
CA GLU A 272 32.49 -45.83 -18.58
C GLU A 272 33.84 -45.99 -19.32
N LEU A 273 34.73 -45.04 -19.06
CA LEU A 273 36.19 -45.36 -18.93
C LEU A 273 36.86 -44.29 -18.08
N GLN A 274 37.47 -44.81 -17.03
CA GLN A 274 38.38 -44.17 -16.08
C GLN A 274 39.79 -44.02 -16.68
N VAL A 275 40.62 -43.31 -15.88
CA VAL A 275 42.11 -43.43 -15.67
C VAL A 275 42.92 -42.34 -16.34
N GLY A 276 43.68 -41.57 -15.57
CA GLY A 276 44.99 -41.62 -15.00
C GLY A 276 45.44 -40.17 -14.69
N VAL A 277 45.75 -39.77 -13.59
CA VAL A 277 46.83 -39.81 -12.60
C VAL A 277 48.23 -39.47 -13.18
N GLU A 278 48.93 -38.64 -12.39
CA GLU A 278 50.36 -38.25 -12.39
C GLU A 278 50.68 -37.00 -13.18
N GLY A 279 51.45 -36.10 -12.67
CA GLY A 279 52.32 -35.98 -11.51
C GLY A 279 53.17 -34.73 -11.65
N ASP A 280 53.38 -34.19 -10.58
CA ASP A 280 54.66 -33.81 -9.96
C ASP A 280 55.45 -32.60 -10.45
N SER A 281 55.75 -31.86 -9.48
CA SER A 281 57.00 -31.30 -8.96
C SER A 281 57.49 -29.90 -9.38
N THR A 282 57.69 -29.24 -8.32
CA THR A 282 58.91 -28.52 -7.82
C THR A 282 59.05 -27.07 -8.25
N CYS A 283 59.09 -26.27 -7.22
CA CYS A 283 60.20 -25.73 -6.42
C CYS A 283 60.82 -24.48 -7.07
N GLU A 284 60.97 -23.47 -6.39
CA GLU A 284 61.92 -22.86 -5.48
C GLU A 284 61.89 -21.34 -5.57
N THR A 285 61.82 -20.75 -4.45
CA THR A 285 62.75 -19.88 -3.69
C THR A 285 63.02 -18.50 -4.30
N ALA A 286 63.20 -17.44 -3.58
CA ALA A 286 63.71 -17.05 -2.29
C ALA A 286 63.39 -15.55 -2.07
N SER A 287 63.13 -15.18 -0.85
CA SER A 287 63.99 -14.39 0.06
C SER A 287 64.25 -12.94 -0.40
N GLU A 288 64.26 -11.92 0.42
CA GLU A 288 64.80 -11.68 1.74
C GLU A 288 64.32 -10.32 2.29
N ARG A 289 64.10 -10.27 3.61
CA ARG A 289 64.62 -9.33 4.64
C ARG A 289 64.14 -7.86 4.57
N GLY A 290 63.76 -7.28 5.64
CA GLY A 290 64.22 -7.20 6.99
C GLY A 290 63.34 -6.29 7.83
N GLN A 291 63.06 -6.71 8.98
CA GLN A 291 63.48 -6.22 10.29
C GLN A 291 63.26 -4.74 10.57
N HIS A 292 62.37 -4.41 11.52
CA HIS A 292 62.71 -4.08 12.91
C HIS A 292 61.45 -3.84 13.74
N ALA A 293 61.32 -4.56 14.84
CA ALA A 293 60.63 -4.18 16.08
C ALA A 293 61.73 -3.72 17.07
N PRO A 294 61.50 -3.34 18.32
CA PRO A 294 60.30 -3.07 19.12
C PRO A 294 60.44 -1.79 19.99
N CYS A 295 59.40 -1.44 20.77
CA CYS A 295 59.49 -0.94 22.18
C CYS A 295 58.05 -0.62 22.62
N SER A 296 57.46 -1.42 23.55
CA SER A 296 57.37 -1.30 25.00
C SER A 296 57.05 0.11 25.51
N ASP A 297 55.88 0.31 26.07
CA ASP A 297 55.63 0.42 27.49
C ASP A 297 54.21 0.89 27.80
N SER A 298 53.54 0.12 28.64
CA SER A 298 52.37 0.51 29.46
C SER A 298 52.81 1.49 30.57
N PRO A 299 51.94 2.30 31.21
CA PRO A 299 51.03 1.71 32.16
C PRO A 299 49.68 2.45 32.43
N ARG A 300 48.73 1.63 32.84
CA ARG A 300 47.72 1.88 33.87
C ARG A 300 47.07 3.26 34.02
N CYS A 301 45.73 3.31 33.83
CA CYS A 301 44.85 3.86 34.89
C CYS A 301 43.47 3.19 34.86
N ALA A 302 43.21 2.48 35.95
CA ALA A 302 41.87 2.07 36.34
C ALA A 302 41.18 3.27 37.00
N ALA A 303 39.92 3.50 36.62
CA ALA A 303 39.00 4.29 37.44
C ALA A 303 37.58 3.74 37.23
N GLU A 304 37.18 2.93 38.14
CA GLU A 304 35.99 2.96 38.97
C GLU A 304 34.62 3.16 38.26
N LEU A 305 33.95 2.03 38.17
CA LEU A 305 32.51 1.89 38.14
C LEU A 305 31.90 2.48 39.41
N ARG A 306 31.10 3.52 39.29
CA ARG A 306 30.08 3.85 40.30
C ARG A 306 28.70 3.60 39.70
N ALA A 307 28.07 2.57 40.24
CA ALA A 307 26.65 2.32 40.10
C ALA A 307 25.88 3.34 40.94
N GLU A 308 25.11 4.19 40.32
CA GLU A 308 24.07 4.96 40.99
C GLU A 308 22.75 4.18 40.95
N ARG A 309 22.32 3.78 42.12
CA ARG A 309 21.00 3.22 42.43
C ARG A 309 19.96 4.33 42.28
N VAL A 310 19.01 4.16 41.40
CA VAL A 310 17.77 4.96 41.38
C VAL A 310 16.78 4.33 42.35
N ALA A 311 16.35 5.11 43.32
CA ALA A 311 15.36 4.76 44.32
C ALA A 311 13.95 4.73 43.76
N PRO A 312 13.01 3.95 44.34
CA PRO A 312 11.66 3.79 43.80
C PRO A 312 10.76 5.00 44.12
N ALA A 313 9.96 5.41 43.12
CA ALA A 313 8.99 6.47 43.21
C ALA A 313 7.86 6.14 44.18
N GLN A 314 7.60 7.10 45.07
CA GLN A 314 6.55 7.08 46.07
C GLN A 314 5.15 7.09 45.44
N LYS A 315 4.30 6.20 45.95
CA LYS A 315 2.85 6.24 45.78
C LYS A 315 2.28 7.49 46.46
N LEU A 316 1.67 8.36 45.70
CA LEU A 316 0.77 9.38 46.23
C LEU A 316 -0.63 8.77 46.42
N GLN A 317 -0.98 8.54 47.69
CA GLN A 317 -2.37 8.36 48.12
C GLN A 317 -3.02 9.74 48.15
N VAL A 318 -4.12 9.90 47.41
CA VAL A 318 -5.06 11.02 47.63
C VAL A 318 -6.24 10.47 48.39
N SER A 319 -6.35 10.95 49.60
CA SER A 319 -7.47 10.69 50.52
C SER A 319 -8.75 11.38 50.08
N SER A 320 -9.82 10.62 50.18
CA SER A 320 -11.21 11.09 50.15
C SER A 320 -11.54 11.95 51.36
N SER A 321 -12.05 13.14 51.14
CA SER A 321 -13.10 13.77 51.96
C SER A 321 -13.40 15.17 51.44
N ILE A 322 -14.60 15.41 51.02
CA ILE A 322 -15.38 16.63 51.24
C ILE A 322 -16.86 16.28 51.08
N ASP A 323 -17.55 16.43 52.17
CA ASP A 323 -19.01 16.37 52.31
C ASP A 323 -19.70 17.68 51.87
N ALA A 324 -20.94 17.52 51.53
CA ALA A 324 -22.09 18.42 51.73
C ALA A 324 -22.33 19.62 50.81
N GLY A 325 -23.42 19.50 50.10
CA GLY A 325 -24.49 20.49 50.13
C GLY A 325 -24.56 21.51 49.02
N PHE A 326 -25.47 21.28 48.09
CA PHE A 326 -26.50 22.25 47.77
C PHE A 326 -27.57 21.65 46.82
N GLY A 327 -28.80 21.67 47.25
CA GLY A 327 -29.97 21.23 46.47
C GLY A 327 -30.34 22.22 45.39
N GLY A 328 -30.63 21.71 44.23
CA GLY A 328 -31.20 22.44 43.10
C GLY A 328 -32.07 21.50 42.28
N ARG A 329 -33.35 21.82 42.26
CA ARG A 329 -34.46 21.05 41.63
C ARG A 329 -34.21 20.79 40.14
N MET A 330 -34.43 19.53 39.74
CA MET A 330 -34.70 19.16 38.33
C MET A 330 -36.07 19.68 37.87
N PRO A 331 -36.19 20.17 36.64
CA PRO A 331 -37.48 20.29 35.99
C PRO A 331 -37.82 18.98 35.27
N ARG A 332 -39.08 18.62 35.37
CA ARG A 332 -39.73 17.45 34.78
C ARG A 332 -39.65 17.44 33.26
N ALA A 333 -39.41 16.26 32.72
CA ALA A 333 -39.60 15.91 31.32
C ALA A 333 -41.02 16.18 30.84
N VAL A 334 -41.12 16.75 29.64
CA VAL A 334 -42.34 16.83 28.83
C VAL A 334 -42.12 15.96 27.60
N PRO A 335 -43.00 15.02 27.25
CA PRO A 335 -42.85 14.19 26.07
C PRO A 335 -43.43 14.93 24.86
N HIS A 336 -42.66 15.12 23.83
CA HIS A 336 -43.16 15.41 22.49
C HIS A 336 -42.45 14.46 21.51
N GLU A 337 -43.20 13.45 21.06
CA GLU A 337 -42.96 12.80 19.78
C GLU A 337 -43.28 13.78 18.65
N PRO A 338 -42.54 13.73 17.56
CA PRO A 338 -43.15 13.69 16.26
C PRO A 338 -42.69 12.48 15.45
N ASN A 339 -43.69 11.76 14.99
CA ASN A 339 -43.69 10.81 13.91
C ASN A 339 -42.85 11.33 12.71
N VAL A 340 -41.74 10.68 12.43
CA VAL A 340 -41.02 10.82 11.16
C VAL A 340 -41.04 9.45 10.49
N PRO A 341 -41.53 9.33 9.24
CA PRO A 341 -41.56 8.05 8.56
C PRO A 341 -40.11 7.56 8.35
N SER A 342 -39.89 6.30 8.65
CA SER A 342 -38.66 5.58 8.37
C SER A 342 -38.39 5.55 6.85
N GLY A 343 -37.70 6.56 6.36
CA GLY A 343 -37.03 6.52 5.07
C GLY A 343 -35.76 5.69 5.24
N THR A 344 -35.70 4.58 4.55
CA THR A 344 -34.55 3.71 4.43
C THR A 344 -33.35 4.54 3.93
N PHE A 345 -32.40 4.84 4.81
CA PHE A 345 -31.09 5.35 4.41
C PHE A 345 -30.37 4.22 3.69
N VAL A 346 -30.47 4.19 2.36
CA VAL A 346 -29.59 3.38 1.52
C VAL A 346 -28.21 4.01 1.63
N ARG A 347 -27.28 3.35 2.32
CA ARG A 347 -25.88 3.79 2.44
C ARG A 347 -25.31 3.90 1.02
N ALA A 348 -24.49 4.91 0.77
CA ALA A 348 -23.78 5.11 -0.51
C ALA A 348 -22.98 3.87 -0.97
N GLN A 349 -22.66 2.96 -0.07
CA GLN A 349 -22.03 1.67 -0.32
C GLN A 349 -22.85 0.71 -1.18
N ASP A 350 -24.20 0.69 -1.00
CA ASP A 350 -25.08 -0.22 -1.76
C ASP A 350 -25.25 0.21 -3.22
N CYS A 351 -25.09 1.52 -3.51
CA CYS A 351 -25.17 2.03 -4.88
C CYS A 351 -23.92 1.68 -5.71
N LEU A 352 -22.73 1.58 -5.09
CA LEU A 352 -21.49 1.23 -5.79
C LEU A 352 -21.45 -0.24 -6.19
N SER A 353 -21.94 -1.16 -5.34
CA SER A 353 -21.98 -2.59 -5.65
C SER A 353 -22.99 -2.93 -6.76
N MET A 354 -24.12 -2.23 -6.83
CA MET A 354 -25.13 -2.44 -7.90
C MET A 354 -24.71 -1.82 -9.24
N ALA A 355 -24.00 -0.70 -9.26
CA ALA A 355 -23.54 -0.07 -10.49
C ALA A 355 -22.44 -0.87 -11.22
N TYR A 356 -21.67 -1.67 -10.48
CA TYR A 356 -20.65 -2.54 -11.08
C TYR A 356 -21.19 -3.90 -11.57
N ALA A 357 -22.32 -4.39 -11.04
CA ALA A 357 -22.88 -5.70 -11.36
C ALA A 357 -23.67 -5.77 -12.68
N HIS A 358 -24.07 -4.63 -13.28
CA HIS A 358 -24.95 -4.58 -14.45
C HIS A 358 -24.37 -3.92 -15.70
N ARG A 359 -23.04 -3.88 -15.86
CA ARG A 359 -22.47 -3.54 -17.17
C ARG A 359 -22.46 -4.78 -18.06
N THR A 360 -23.44 -4.85 -18.97
CA THR A 360 -23.43 -5.68 -20.17
C THR A 360 -22.10 -5.48 -20.92
N PRO A 361 -21.50 -6.53 -21.54
CA PRO A 361 -20.26 -6.37 -22.28
C PRO A 361 -20.51 -5.42 -23.46
N MET A 362 -19.93 -4.24 -23.37
CA MET A 362 -19.88 -3.28 -24.48
C MET A 362 -19.05 -3.89 -25.59
N SER A 363 -19.69 -4.01 -26.76
CA SER A 363 -19.06 -4.32 -28.03
C SER A 363 -17.83 -3.45 -28.27
N GLN A 364 -16.73 -4.11 -28.57
CA GLN A 364 -15.50 -3.69 -29.20
C GLN A 364 -15.44 -2.25 -29.77
N VAL A 365 -15.16 -1.30 -28.88
CA VAL A 365 -14.27 -0.18 -29.13
C VAL A 365 -13.31 -0.21 -27.94
N GLU A 366 -12.19 -0.89 -28.09
CA GLU A 366 -11.05 -0.76 -27.20
C GLU A 366 -10.57 0.68 -27.26
N SER A 367 -11.14 1.54 -26.43
CA SER A 367 -10.52 2.82 -26.11
C SER A 367 -9.22 2.46 -25.40
N ALA A 368 -8.10 2.73 -26.07
CA ALA A 368 -6.77 2.39 -25.60
C ALA A 368 -6.54 2.98 -24.20
N VAL A 369 -6.56 2.11 -23.18
CA VAL A 369 -6.35 2.50 -21.78
C VAL A 369 -4.98 3.15 -21.68
N PRO A 370 -4.86 4.36 -21.09
CA PRO A 370 -3.56 4.99 -20.93
C PRO A 370 -2.64 4.13 -20.06
N MET A 371 -1.39 3.98 -20.48
CA MET A 371 -0.36 3.24 -19.76
C MET A 371 0.91 4.06 -19.65
N ARG A 372 1.56 4.01 -18.50
CA ARG A 372 2.90 4.55 -18.28
C ARG A 372 3.93 3.52 -18.68
N GLN A 373 4.82 3.90 -19.60
CA GLN A 373 5.96 3.10 -20.00
C GLN A 373 7.14 3.39 -19.07
N PHE A 374 7.94 2.39 -18.76
CA PHE A 374 9.22 2.56 -18.08
C PHE A 374 10.15 1.36 -18.35
N SER A 375 11.45 1.56 -18.17
CA SER A 375 12.40 0.44 -18.18
C SER A 375 13.11 0.33 -16.84
N TYR A 376 13.41 -0.89 -16.43
CA TYR A 376 14.18 -1.17 -15.23
C TYR A 376 15.10 -2.37 -15.46
N ARG A 377 16.39 -2.24 -15.11
CA ARG A 377 17.42 -3.26 -15.36
C ARG A 377 17.44 -3.76 -16.81
N GLY A 378 17.29 -2.84 -17.78
CA GLY A 378 17.31 -3.12 -19.21
C GLY A 378 16.09 -3.86 -19.76
N ARG A 379 14.99 -3.95 -19.01
CA ARG A 379 13.71 -4.53 -19.45
C ARG A 379 12.64 -3.45 -19.48
N GLU A 380 11.79 -3.52 -20.51
CA GLU A 380 10.66 -2.62 -20.70
C GLU A 380 9.42 -3.14 -19.98
N TYR A 381 8.68 -2.23 -19.35
CA TYR A 381 7.44 -2.48 -18.66
C TYR A 381 6.42 -1.39 -18.97
N ALA A 382 5.15 -1.73 -18.78
CA ALA A 382 4.05 -0.79 -18.85
C ALA A 382 3.10 -0.99 -17.68
N THR A 383 2.53 0.09 -17.12
CA THR A 383 1.57 0.02 -16.02
C THR A 383 0.40 0.97 -16.23
N ARG A 384 -0.78 0.56 -15.76
CA ARG A 384 -2.00 1.40 -15.72
C ARG A 384 -1.96 2.43 -14.58
N LEU A 385 -1.05 2.28 -13.63
CA LEU A 385 -0.86 3.24 -12.54
C LEU A 385 0.01 4.40 -13.05
N LEU A 386 -0.65 5.52 -13.39
CA LEU A 386 -0.05 6.60 -14.17
C LEU A 386 0.84 7.55 -13.36
N GLY A 387 0.77 7.57 -12.02
CA GLY A 387 1.57 8.44 -11.18
C GLY A 387 3.07 8.31 -11.47
N SER A 388 3.81 9.42 -11.48
CA SER A 388 5.25 9.45 -11.78
C SER A 388 6.09 8.58 -10.84
N TYR A 389 5.61 8.32 -9.64
CA TYR A 389 6.22 7.50 -8.60
C TYR A 389 5.94 5.99 -8.73
N GLN A 390 5.00 5.58 -9.57
CA GLN A 390 4.60 4.18 -9.71
C GLN A 390 5.67 3.28 -10.33
N PRO A 391 6.49 3.74 -11.29
CA PRO A 391 7.63 2.95 -11.78
C PRO A 391 8.61 2.56 -10.67
N SER A 392 8.85 3.43 -9.68
CA SER A 392 9.71 3.12 -8.53
C SER A 392 9.06 2.09 -7.59
N ASN A 393 7.74 2.18 -7.34
CA ASN A 393 7.00 1.15 -6.60
C ASN A 393 7.01 -0.20 -7.34
N ALA A 394 6.91 -0.18 -8.68
CA ALA A 394 7.02 -1.37 -9.51
C ALA A 394 8.43 -1.97 -9.46
N ALA A 395 9.48 -1.14 -9.46
CA ALA A 395 10.86 -1.60 -9.29
C ALA A 395 11.07 -2.29 -7.94
N MET A 396 10.48 -1.77 -6.85
CA MET A 396 10.44 -2.48 -5.55
C MET A 396 9.81 -3.86 -5.67
N ALA A 397 8.66 -3.98 -6.36
CA ALA A 397 8.00 -5.27 -6.55
C ALA A 397 8.81 -6.23 -7.44
N ILE A 398 9.57 -5.72 -8.41
CA ILE A 398 10.51 -6.51 -9.23
C ILE A 398 11.62 -7.08 -8.35
N GLU A 399 12.21 -6.27 -7.44
CA GLU A 399 13.25 -6.75 -6.52
C GLU A 399 12.68 -7.75 -5.50
N ILE A 400 11.46 -7.55 -5.01
CA ILE A 400 10.75 -8.52 -4.16
C ILE A 400 10.57 -9.85 -4.91
N ALA A 401 10.13 -9.81 -6.17
CA ALA A 401 10.03 -11.02 -7.00
C ALA A 401 11.40 -11.68 -7.23
N GLY A 402 12.46 -10.89 -7.37
CA GLY A 402 13.84 -11.37 -7.44
C GLY A 402 14.28 -12.09 -6.16
N ALA A 403 14.00 -11.49 -5.01
CA ALA A 403 14.30 -12.09 -3.70
C ALA A 403 13.49 -13.39 -3.48
N LEU A 404 12.21 -13.43 -3.84
CA LEU A 404 11.39 -14.64 -3.77
C LEU A 404 11.95 -15.78 -4.63
N ARG A 405 12.49 -15.47 -5.81
CA ARG A 405 13.17 -16.47 -6.65
C ARG A 405 14.37 -17.12 -5.96
N GLU A 406 15.11 -16.36 -5.17
CA GLU A 406 16.23 -16.88 -4.38
C GLU A 406 15.73 -17.83 -3.27
N HIS A 407 14.50 -17.65 -2.78
CA HIS A 407 13.81 -18.56 -1.88
C HIS A 407 13.11 -19.74 -2.59
N GLY A 408 13.32 -19.90 -3.91
CA GLY A 408 12.81 -21.03 -4.68
C GLY A 408 11.42 -20.83 -5.31
N TRP A 409 10.85 -19.62 -5.27
CA TRP A 409 9.57 -19.32 -5.92
C TRP A 409 9.76 -19.20 -7.44
N GLU A 410 8.98 -19.94 -8.20
CA GLU A 410 9.03 -19.93 -9.67
C GLU A 410 8.20 -18.75 -10.21
N ILE A 411 8.84 -17.60 -10.45
CA ILE A 411 8.19 -16.38 -10.94
C ILE A 411 8.80 -16.04 -12.32
N PRO A 412 8.18 -16.40 -13.45
CA PRO A 412 8.67 -16.07 -14.79
C PRO A 412 8.74 -14.55 -15.04
N ASN A 413 9.63 -14.11 -15.93
CA ASN A 413 9.72 -12.68 -16.28
C ASN A 413 8.43 -12.16 -16.94
N GLU A 414 7.77 -13.01 -17.70
CA GLU A 414 6.48 -12.74 -18.33
C GLU A 414 5.39 -12.50 -17.28
N ALA A 415 5.42 -13.23 -16.17
CA ALA A 415 4.50 -13.01 -15.04
C ALA A 415 4.78 -11.65 -14.36
N ILE A 416 6.06 -11.27 -14.21
CA ILE A 416 6.41 -9.94 -13.70
C ILE A 416 5.85 -8.85 -14.62
N ALA A 417 6.08 -8.95 -15.93
CA ALA A 417 5.63 -7.94 -16.89
C ALA A 417 4.10 -7.84 -16.94
N ARG A 418 3.38 -8.98 -16.97
CA ARG A 418 1.91 -9.02 -16.95
C ARG A 418 1.37 -8.50 -15.62
N GLY A 419 1.93 -8.94 -14.50
CA GLY A 419 1.49 -8.50 -13.19
C GLY A 419 1.60 -6.99 -13.02
N ILE A 420 2.68 -6.36 -13.50
CA ILE A 420 2.84 -4.90 -13.50
C ILE A 420 1.79 -4.24 -14.41
N ALA A 421 1.54 -4.79 -15.60
CA ALA A 421 0.62 -4.22 -16.58
C ALA A 421 -0.86 -4.31 -16.13
N GLU A 422 -1.24 -5.40 -15.47
CA GLU A 422 -2.62 -5.64 -15.03
C GLU A 422 -2.92 -5.07 -13.64
N THR A 423 -1.91 -4.59 -12.92
CA THR A 423 -2.11 -3.99 -11.58
C THR A 423 -3.07 -2.81 -11.66
N ARG A 424 -4.10 -2.85 -10.80
CA ARG A 424 -5.06 -1.77 -10.58
C ARG A 424 -5.07 -1.41 -9.09
N TRP A 425 -5.02 -0.13 -8.80
CA TRP A 425 -5.03 0.35 -7.42
C TRP A 425 -5.78 1.66 -7.32
N SER A 426 -6.89 1.65 -6.60
CA SER A 426 -7.78 2.79 -6.48
C SER A 426 -7.11 3.96 -5.77
N ALA A 427 -7.48 5.18 -6.17
CA ALA A 427 -7.01 6.42 -5.57
C ALA A 427 -5.47 6.58 -5.52
N ARG A 428 -4.77 6.10 -6.54
CA ARG A 428 -3.33 6.34 -6.72
C ARG A 428 -3.06 6.92 -8.10
N PHE A 429 -3.34 8.23 -8.24
CA PHE A 429 -3.36 8.95 -9.50
C PHE A 429 -4.29 8.26 -10.52
N GLU A 430 -5.46 7.91 -10.05
CA GLU A 430 -6.47 7.22 -10.82
C GLU A 430 -7.21 8.18 -11.74
N VAL A 431 -7.19 7.91 -13.03
CA VAL A 431 -7.98 8.66 -14.01
C VAL A 431 -9.33 7.96 -14.16
N LEU A 432 -10.41 8.63 -13.79
CA LEU A 432 -11.76 8.07 -13.91
C LEU A 432 -12.22 8.08 -15.36
N ASP A 433 -12.90 7.00 -15.76
CA ASP A 433 -13.64 6.96 -17.00
C ASP A 433 -14.80 7.96 -16.93
N GLN A 434 -14.81 8.94 -17.85
CA GLN A 434 -15.86 9.93 -17.97
C GLN A 434 -16.51 9.87 -19.35
N PRO A 435 -17.82 10.16 -19.46
CA PRO A 435 -18.47 10.32 -20.76
C PRO A 435 -17.77 11.36 -21.64
N ALA A 436 -17.88 11.22 -22.95
CA ALA A 436 -17.33 12.20 -23.89
C ALA A 436 -17.91 13.60 -23.62
N GLY A 437 -17.07 14.63 -23.70
CA GLY A 437 -17.47 16.01 -23.42
C GLY A 437 -17.47 16.38 -21.92
N MET A 438 -16.97 15.50 -21.05
CA MET A 438 -16.77 15.79 -19.63
C MET A 438 -15.29 16.05 -19.33
N PRO A 439 -14.99 16.85 -18.26
CA PRO A 439 -13.61 17.07 -17.85
C PRO A 439 -12.90 15.77 -17.46
N THR A 440 -11.60 15.75 -17.66
CA THR A 440 -10.75 14.67 -17.11
C THR A 440 -10.75 14.74 -15.59
N VAL A 441 -10.96 13.62 -14.91
CA VAL A 441 -10.98 13.52 -13.46
C VAL A 441 -9.87 12.62 -12.98
N VAL A 442 -9.01 13.14 -12.12
CA VAL A 442 -7.95 12.41 -11.41
C VAL A 442 -8.34 12.31 -9.94
N ILE A 443 -8.17 11.14 -9.35
CA ILE A 443 -8.34 10.92 -7.91
C ILE A 443 -7.04 10.40 -7.33
N ASP A 444 -6.58 11.04 -6.24
CA ASP A 444 -5.37 10.64 -5.52
C ASP A 444 -5.57 10.68 -4.01
N GLY A 445 -5.15 9.64 -3.33
CA GLY A 445 -5.22 9.51 -1.86
C GLY A 445 -4.06 10.14 -1.11
N GLY A 446 -3.28 11.01 -1.73
CA GLY A 446 -2.19 11.76 -1.08
C GLY A 446 -2.72 12.59 0.09
N HIS A 447 -2.16 12.38 1.29
CA HIS A 447 -2.65 12.99 2.54
C HIS A 447 -1.50 13.44 3.46
N ASN A 448 -0.30 13.59 2.92
CA ASN A 448 0.87 14.16 3.60
C ASN A 448 1.70 14.99 2.61
N PRO A 449 2.67 15.80 3.08
CA PRO A 449 3.45 16.69 2.21
C PRO A 449 4.18 15.96 1.08
N GLN A 450 4.79 14.81 1.35
CA GLN A 450 5.47 14.01 0.33
C GLN A 450 4.48 13.52 -0.74
N GLY A 451 3.29 13.02 -0.31
CA GLY A 451 2.22 12.61 -1.22
C GLY A 451 1.74 13.74 -2.11
N ALA A 452 1.53 14.94 -1.55
CA ALA A 452 1.14 16.13 -2.33
C ALA A 452 2.22 16.56 -3.33
N GLY A 453 3.50 16.45 -2.96
CA GLY A 453 4.63 16.74 -3.84
C GLY A 453 4.64 15.82 -5.07
N VAL A 454 4.57 14.50 -4.86
CA VAL A 454 4.57 13.52 -5.97
C VAL A 454 3.29 13.59 -6.81
N LEU A 455 2.15 13.99 -6.23
CA LEU A 455 0.92 14.30 -6.97
C LEU A 455 1.14 15.48 -7.92
N ALA A 456 1.73 16.57 -7.41
CA ALA A 456 2.03 17.76 -8.21
C ALA A 456 2.96 17.41 -9.39
N ASP A 457 4.00 16.60 -9.16
CA ASP A 457 4.92 16.14 -10.20
C ASP A 457 4.21 15.24 -11.22
N SER A 458 3.35 14.34 -10.76
CA SER A 458 2.54 13.50 -11.64
C SER A 458 1.58 14.30 -12.52
N LEU A 459 0.95 15.35 -11.97
CA LEU A 459 0.08 16.25 -12.74
C LEU A 459 0.86 17.01 -13.83
N ARG A 460 2.07 17.51 -13.52
CA ARG A 460 2.93 18.17 -14.51
C ARG A 460 3.37 17.25 -15.63
N ASP A 461 3.67 16.00 -15.28
CA ASP A 461 4.16 15.00 -16.22
C ASP A 461 3.04 14.44 -17.13
N VAL A 462 1.90 14.06 -16.55
CA VAL A 462 0.79 13.42 -17.31
C VAL A 462 -0.07 14.45 -18.04
N PHE A 463 -0.24 15.64 -17.48
CA PHE A 463 -1.09 16.71 -18.01
C PHE A 463 -0.31 18.03 -18.18
N PRO A 464 0.75 18.06 -19.00
CA PRO A 464 1.61 19.24 -19.15
C PRO A 464 0.79 20.45 -19.61
N GLY A 465 0.97 21.57 -18.91
CA GLY A 465 0.30 22.84 -19.20
C GLY A 465 -1.16 22.94 -18.76
N LYS A 466 -1.79 21.86 -18.26
CA LYS A 466 -3.13 21.91 -17.67
C LYS A 466 -3.06 22.46 -16.24
N ARG A 467 -4.04 23.27 -15.89
CA ARG A 467 -4.21 23.80 -14.52
C ARG A 467 -5.48 23.18 -13.93
N PRO A 468 -5.35 22.21 -13.00
CA PRO A 468 -6.50 21.52 -12.44
C PRO A 468 -7.38 22.43 -11.56
N VAL A 469 -8.66 22.10 -11.50
CA VAL A 469 -9.54 22.44 -10.39
C VAL A 469 -9.32 21.39 -9.32
N PHE A 470 -8.82 21.78 -8.15
CA PHE A 470 -8.64 20.87 -7.04
C PHE A 470 -9.94 20.76 -6.21
N LEU A 471 -10.48 19.54 -6.05
CA LEU A 471 -11.50 19.22 -5.07
C LEU A 471 -10.79 18.67 -3.83
N VAL A 472 -10.89 19.40 -2.71
CA VAL A 472 -10.01 19.18 -1.55
C VAL A 472 -10.82 19.00 -0.27
N GLY A 473 -10.52 17.90 0.44
CA GLY A 473 -10.97 17.68 1.81
C GLY A 473 -9.85 17.02 2.62
N ILE A 474 -9.44 17.61 3.74
CA ILE A 474 -8.24 17.20 4.49
C ILE A 474 -8.59 17.01 5.97
N LEU A 475 -7.82 16.20 6.68
CA LEU A 475 -7.94 16.04 8.13
C LEU A 475 -7.09 17.09 8.86
N ALA A 476 -7.60 17.63 9.97
CA ALA A 476 -6.99 18.72 10.72
C ALA A 476 -5.63 18.35 11.38
N ASP A 477 -5.41 17.06 11.63
CA ASP A 477 -4.18 16.52 12.23
C ASP A 477 -3.02 16.33 11.24
N LYS A 478 -3.23 16.66 9.95
CA LYS A 478 -2.20 16.57 8.90
C LYS A 478 -1.50 17.91 8.67
N ASP A 479 -0.28 17.88 8.16
CA ASP A 479 0.42 19.08 7.69
C ASP A 479 -0.19 19.56 6.35
N TYR A 480 -1.44 20.02 6.42
CA TYR A 480 -2.20 20.45 5.26
C TYR A 480 -1.63 21.72 4.62
N ARG A 481 -0.96 22.59 5.38
CA ARG A 481 -0.34 23.80 4.82
C ARG A 481 0.80 23.46 3.85
N SER A 482 1.66 22.52 4.21
CA SER A 482 2.73 22.04 3.31
C SER A 482 2.16 21.29 2.10
N MET A 483 1.11 20.50 2.28
CA MET A 483 0.40 19.84 1.17
C MET A 483 -0.14 20.86 0.17
N LEU A 484 -0.84 21.89 0.66
CA LEU A 484 -1.44 22.93 -0.18
C LEU A 484 -0.37 23.75 -0.91
N ARG A 485 0.74 24.09 -0.25
CA ARG A 485 1.87 24.79 -0.91
C ARG A 485 2.46 24.01 -2.08
N ALA A 486 2.46 22.67 -2.02
CA ALA A 486 2.96 21.84 -3.10
C ALA A 486 2.07 21.88 -4.36
N VAL A 487 0.75 21.96 -4.21
CA VAL A 487 -0.21 21.90 -5.33
C VAL A 487 -0.72 23.27 -5.80
N ALA A 488 -0.72 24.29 -4.92
CA ALA A 488 -1.27 25.61 -5.23
C ALA A 488 -0.69 26.25 -6.50
N PRO A 489 0.62 26.14 -6.83
CA PRO A 489 1.16 26.69 -8.06
C PRO A 489 0.54 26.14 -9.35
N LEU A 490 -0.09 24.97 -9.28
CA LEU A 490 -0.75 24.32 -10.42
C LEU A 490 -2.23 24.68 -10.54
N ALA A 491 -2.85 25.16 -9.46
CA ALA A 491 -4.30 25.29 -9.38
C ALA A 491 -4.87 26.37 -10.31
N SER A 492 -5.97 26.08 -10.98
CA SER A 492 -6.87 27.09 -11.56
C SER A 492 -7.93 27.52 -10.53
N ALA A 493 -8.39 26.58 -9.70
CA ALA A 493 -9.36 26.80 -8.65
C ALA A 493 -9.25 25.71 -7.56
N PHE A 494 -9.85 25.98 -6.41
CA PHE A 494 -10.09 25.03 -5.35
C PHE A 494 -11.58 24.97 -5.01
N VAL A 495 -12.09 23.78 -4.79
CA VAL A 495 -13.40 23.51 -4.23
C VAL A 495 -13.19 22.74 -2.93
N CYS A 496 -13.50 23.38 -1.80
CA CYS A 496 -13.27 22.84 -0.46
C CYS A 496 -14.53 22.13 0.03
N VAL A 497 -14.35 20.94 0.63
CA VAL A 497 -15.42 20.14 1.24
C VAL A 497 -14.92 19.56 2.55
N THR A 498 -15.81 19.41 3.54
CA THR A 498 -15.50 18.76 4.82
C THR A 498 -15.62 17.24 4.68
N PRO A 499 -14.53 16.46 4.88
CA PRO A 499 -14.59 15.01 4.86
C PRO A 499 -15.54 14.43 5.93
N PRO A 500 -16.17 13.26 5.71
CA PRO A 500 -17.06 12.63 6.69
C PRO A 500 -16.24 11.89 7.77
N ASN A 501 -15.45 12.64 8.52
CA ASN A 501 -14.55 12.11 9.55
C ASN A 501 -14.51 13.09 10.73
N PRO A 502 -14.57 12.63 12.00
CA PRO A 502 -14.53 13.52 13.17
C PRO A 502 -13.23 14.35 13.31
N ARG A 503 -12.15 13.97 12.61
CA ARG A 503 -10.90 14.71 12.53
C ARG A 503 -10.81 15.66 11.33
N ALA A 504 -11.91 15.86 10.59
CA ALA A 504 -11.91 16.69 9.40
C ALA A 504 -11.58 18.15 9.72
N LEU A 505 -10.80 18.79 8.85
CA LEU A 505 -10.70 20.25 8.82
C LEU A 505 -11.97 20.79 8.16
N ASP A 506 -12.58 21.80 8.78
CA ASP A 506 -13.77 22.47 8.23
C ASP A 506 -13.45 23.10 6.87
N ALA A 507 -14.40 23.02 5.94
CA ALA A 507 -14.20 23.52 4.58
C ALA A 507 -13.98 25.05 4.53
N ALA A 508 -14.53 25.81 5.48
CA ALA A 508 -14.32 27.25 5.56
C ALA A 508 -12.91 27.59 6.02
N ASP A 509 -12.40 26.90 7.06
CA ASP A 509 -11.03 27.07 7.57
C ASP A 509 -10.00 26.63 6.51
N LEU A 510 -10.30 25.54 5.81
CA LEU A 510 -9.48 25.06 4.68
C LEU A 510 -9.43 26.10 3.56
N ALA A 511 -10.58 26.71 3.20
CA ALA A 511 -10.68 27.72 2.16
C ALA A 511 -9.93 29.02 2.54
N GLU A 512 -9.98 29.44 3.81
CA GLU A 512 -9.20 30.57 4.31
C GLU A 512 -7.70 30.30 4.19
N THR A 513 -7.24 29.15 4.67
CA THR A 513 -5.83 28.73 4.54
C THR A 513 -5.36 28.70 3.08
N ILE A 514 -6.20 28.22 2.16
CA ILE A 514 -5.85 28.18 0.73
C ILE A 514 -5.69 29.60 0.17
N ARG A 515 -6.57 30.54 0.54
CA ARG A 515 -6.46 31.95 0.10
C ARG A 515 -5.16 32.57 0.60
N GLU A 516 -4.84 32.40 1.89
CA GLU A 516 -3.57 32.85 2.46
C GLU A 516 -2.36 32.32 1.67
N ILE A 517 -2.32 31.01 1.40
CA ILE A 517 -1.22 30.38 0.66
C ILE A 517 -1.16 30.88 -0.79
N CYS A 518 -2.30 31.06 -1.45
CA CYS A 518 -2.34 31.62 -2.79
C CYS A 518 -1.80 33.06 -2.82
N ASP A 519 -2.15 33.89 -1.84
CA ASP A 519 -1.65 35.26 -1.71
C ASP A 519 -0.13 35.27 -1.42
N GLU A 520 0.36 34.44 -0.49
CA GLU A 520 1.78 34.26 -0.19
C GLU A 520 2.60 33.87 -1.44
N LEU A 521 2.06 33.01 -2.28
CA LEU A 521 2.73 32.48 -3.46
C LEU A 521 2.46 33.29 -4.73
N GLY A 522 1.62 34.32 -4.68
CA GLY A 522 1.20 35.11 -5.83
C GLY A 522 0.40 34.31 -6.87
N VAL A 523 -0.32 33.27 -6.41
CA VAL A 523 -1.12 32.38 -7.26
C VAL A 523 -2.54 32.93 -7.38
N ARG A 524 -3.02 33.07 -8.62
CA ARG A 524 -4.42 33.44 -8.89
C ARG A 524 -5.25 32.17 -9.06
N ALA A 525 -6.01 31.78 -8.04
CA ALA A 525 -6.95 30.67 -8.07
C ALA A 525 -8.27 31.08 -7.40
N THR A 526 -9.39 30.61 -7.94
CA THR A 526 -10.70 30.78 -7.31
C THR A 526 -10.84 29.77 -6.17
N VAL A 527 -11.47 30.16 -5.05
CA VAL A 527 -11.70 29.26 -3.91
C VAL A 527 -13.19 29.26 -3.56
N GLU A 528 -13.84 28.13 -3.78
CA GLU A 528 -15.25 27.89 -3.45
C GLU A 528 -15.40 26.88 -2.32
N ILE A 529 -16.49 26.98 -1.56
CA ILE A 529 -16.85 26.06 -0.47
C ILE A 529 -18.11 25.32 -0.88
N ALA A 530 -18.11 24.01 -0.76
CA ALA A 530 -19.26 23.16 -1.01
C ALA A 530 -19.78 22.56 0.30
N GLY A 531 -21.10 22.42 0.41
CA GLY A 531 -21.76 21.85 1.59
C GLY A 531 -21.70 20.32 1.63
N ASP A 532 -21.54 19.69 0.46
CA ASP A 532 -21.46 18.24 0.29
C ASP A 532 -20.67 17.87 -0.97
N PHE A 533 -20.46 16.57 -1.20
CA PHE A 533 -19.68 16.08 -2.34
C PHE A 533 -20.41 16.27 -3.68
N ASP A 534 -21.73 16.21 -3.75
CA ASP A 534 -22.48 16.43 -4.98
C ASP A 534 -22.36 17.91 -5.42
N GLY A 535 -22.48 18.83 -4.47
CA GLY A 535 -22.22 20.25 -4.69
C GLY A 535 -20.78 20.51 -5.10
N ALA A 536 -19.81 19.85 -4.46
CA ALA A 536 -18.39 19.98 -4.78
C ALA A 536 -18.06 19.50 -6.20
N VAL A 537 -18.60 18.35 -6.62
CA VAL A 537 -18.43 17.82 -7.98
C VAL A 537 -19.10 18.74 -9.01
N SER A 538 -20.30 19.25 -8.71
CA SER A 538 -21.01 20.17 -9.58
C SER A 538 -20.25 21.49 -9.80
N ALA A 539 -19.70 22.07 -8.70
CA ALA A 539 -18.86 23.27 -8.76
C ALA A 539 -17.57 23.02 -9.55
N ALA A 540 -16.88 21.90 -9.25
CA ALA A 540 -15.63 21.55 -9.94
C ALA A 540 -15.84 21.35 -11.45
N ARG A 541 -16.92 20.66 -11.87
CA ARG A 541 -17.27 20.48 -13.29
C ARG A 541 -17.60 21.81 -13.97
N ARG A 542 -18.36 22.68 -13.32
CA ARG A 542 -18.72 24.00 -13.84
C ARG A 542 -17.47 24.86 -14.08
N ILE A 543 -16.54 24.84 -13.14
CA ILE A 543 -15.28 25.63 -13.26
C ILE A 543 -14.36 25.02 -14.31
N ALA A 544 -14.19 23.70 -14.34
CA ALA A 544 -13.29 23.03 -15.26
C ALA A 544 -13.77 23.08 -16.72
N GLY A 545 -15.09 23.07 -16.96
CA GLY A 545 -15.64 22.92 -18.31
C GLY A 545 -15.32 21.56 -18.93
N SER A 546 -15.75 21.36 -20.18
CA SER A 546 -15.62 20.05 -20.87
C SER A 546 -14.17 19.60 -21.09
N GLU A 547 -13.26 20.53 -21.34
CA GLU A 547 -11.85 20.25 -21.68
C GLU A 547 -10.90 20.40 -20.48
N GLY A 548 -11.46 20.66 -19.28
CA GLY A 548 -10.70 20.93 -18.09
C GLY A 548 -10.17 19.67 -17.42
N LEU A 549 -9.44 19.90 -16.32
CA LEU A 549 -8.88 18.87 -15.46
C LEU A 549 -9.37 19.11 -14.03
N ILE A 550 -9.92 18.08 -13.41
CA ILE A 550 -10.29 18.07 -11.99
C ILE A 550 -9.34 17.09 -11.29
N CYS A 551 -8.82 17.48 -10.12
CA CYS A 551 -8.02 16.60 -9.27
C CYS A 551 -8.60 16.59 -7.85
N ALA A 552 -9.16 15.46 -7.44
CA ALA A 552 -9.62 15.24 -6.08
C ALA A 552 -8.52 14.60 -5.22
N PHE A 553 -8.16 15.24 -4.07
CA PHE A 553 -7.13 14.74 -3.17
C PHE A 553 -7.28 15.27 -1.74
N GLY A 554 -6.44 14.76 -0.82
CA GLY A 554 -6.28 15.28 0.53
C GLY A 554 -6.69 14.32 1.64
N SER A 555 -7.60 13.38 1.37
CA SER A 555 -8.00 12.36 2.34
C SER A 555 -8.49 11.09 1.65
N LEU A 556 -8.00 9.93 2.10
CA LEU A 556 -8.53 8.64 1.65
C LEU A 556 -10.00 8.42 2.07
N TYR A 557 -10.42 9.04 3.18
CA TYR A 557 -11.79 8.91 3.70
C TYR A 557 -12.86 9.58 2.83
N SER A 558 -12.47 10.45 1.90
CA SER A 558 -13.38 11.14 0.99
C SER A 558 -13.52 10.48 -0.39
N ILE A 559 -12.66 9.51 -0.71
CA ILE A 559 -12.55 8.98 -2.08
C ILE A 559 -13.83 8.29 -2.53
N ALA A 560 -14.42 7.45 -1.67
CA ALA A 560 -15.66 6.75 -1.99
C ALA A 560 -16.80 7.74 -2.31
N ASP A 561 -16.95 8.77 -1.47
CA ASP A 561 -18.00 9.79 -1.65
C ASP A 561 -17.79 10.62 -2.91
N VAL A 562 -16.54 11.01 -3.17
CA VAL A 562 -16.16 11.73 -4.39
C VAL A 562 -16.46 10.89 -5.64
N LYS A 563 -16.06 9.61 -5.68
CA LYS A 563 -16.35 8.71 -6.80
C LYS A 563 -17.86 8.53 -6.99
N ALA A 564 -18.59 8.29 -5.91
CA ALA A 564 -20.05 8.16 -5.96
C ALA A 564 -20.72 9.43 -6.50
N ALA A 565 -20.26 10.62 -6.10
CA ALA A 565 -20.78 11.89 -6.61
C ALA A 565 -20.47 12.08 -8.11
N PHE A 566 -19.29 11.71 -8.59
CA PHE A 566 -18.97 11.73 -10.02
C PHE A 566 -19.85 10.77 -10.83
N LEU A 567 -20.15 9.57 -10.31
CA LEU A 567 -21.03 8.59 -10.96
C LEU A 567 -22.45 9.12 -11.04
N ARG A 568 -23.05 9.61 -9.93
CA ARG A 568 -24.40 10.21 -9.94
C ARG A 568 -24.53 11.37 -10.92
N ALA A 569 -23.49 12.22 -10.99
CA ALA A 569 -23.48 13.35 -11.90
C ALA A 569 -23.29 12.94 -13.38
N ALA A 570 -22.74 11.75 -13.68
CA ALA A 570 -22.67 11.18 -15.03
C ALA A 570 -24.04 10.64 -15.47
N ASP A 571 -24.76 9.92 -14.59
CA ASP A 571 -26.07 9.36 -14.85
C ASP A 571 -27.14 10.44 -15.08
N SER A 572 -27.08 11.53 -14.35
CA SER A 572 -28.02 12.65 -14.48
C SER A 572 -27.94 13.33 -15.86
N ASN A 573 -26.79 13.34 -16.51
CA ASN A 573 -26.61 13.89 -17.84
C ASN A 573 -27.06 12.94 -18.97
N SER A 574 -27.01 11.63 -18.73
CA SER A 574 -27.49 10.63 -19.70
C SER A 574 -29.02 10.59 -19.83
N LEU A 575 -29.75 11.11 -18.84
CA LEU A 575 -31.21 11.22 -18.83
C LEU A 575 -31.73 12.53 -19.46
N GLN A 576 -30.84 13.49 -19.76
CA GLN A 576 -31.19 14.79 -20.37
C GLN A 576 -30.77 14.90 -21.85
N SER A 577 -30.02 13.93 -22.36
CA SER A 577 -29.61 13.80 -23.77
C SER A 577 -30.47 12.76 -24.49
#